data_2a6c97750221e4791d3393bdf3639030
#
_entry.id   2a6c97750221e4791d3393bdf3639030
#
_cell.length_a   1.000
_cell.length_b   1.000
_cell.length_c   1.000
_cell.angle_alpha   90.00
_cell.angle_beta   90.00
_cell.angle_gamma   90.00
#
_symmetry.space_group_name_H-M   'P 1'
#
loop_
_entity.id
_entity.type
_entity.pdbx_description
1 polymer ?
#
loop_
_entity_poly.entity_id
_entity_poly.type
_entity_poly.pdbx_seq_one_letter_code
_entity_poly.pdbx_strand_id
1 'polypeptide(L)'
;FVVGHFLESAPDIVKRMEEEGHAVGNHTYHHPDMSSISELVSFQKEIDDVASLYQSITGKEMIKYYRPPQGKYSTKNLEMAKELGYHTFFWSLAYVDWNVDDQPTKDEAFDKLLTRIHPGAIVLLHSTSKTNGDILDELLTKWEEMGYTFAPLSELIEES
;
A
#
# COMPACT_ATOMS: atom_id res chain seq x y z
N PHE A 1 1.64 -2.34 1.17
CA PHE A 1 1.42 -2.94 -0.18
C PHE A 1 2.76 -3.00 -0.89
N VAL A 2 3.18 -4.21 -1.29
CA VAL A 2 4.52 -4.50 -1.82
C VAL A 2 4.48 -4.92 -3.28
N VAL A 3 5.52 -4.55 -4.02
CA VAL A 3 5.76 -4.95 -5.43
C VAL A 3 6.81 -6.05 -5.50
N GLY A 4 6.87 -6.78 -6.63
CA GLY A 4 7.84 -7.86 -6.83
C GLY A 4 9.28 -7.44 -6.57
N HIS A 5 9.71 -6.31 -7.12
CA HIS A 5 11.07 -5.81 -6.92
C HIS A 5 11.44 -5.55 -5.43
N PHE A 6 10.48 -5.07 -4.62
CA PHE A 6 10.73 -4.89 -3.19
C PHE A 6 10.90 -6.22 -2.46
N LEU A 7 10.08 -7.22 -2.80
CA LEU A 7 10.21 -8.57 -2.26
C LEU A 7 11.57 -9.21 -2.59
N GLU A 8 12.06 -8.99 -3.82
CA GLU A 8 13.36 -9.51 -4.26
C GLU A 8 14.53 -8.81 -3.57
N SER A 9 14.46 -7.48 -3.42
CA SER A 9 15.58 -6.68 -2.94
C SER A 9 15.67 -6.57 -1.41
N ALA A 10 14.55 -6.78 -0.69
CA ALA A 10 14.48 -6.60 0.76
C ALA A 10 13.69 -7.72 1.48
N PRO A 11 13.98 -9.02 1.22
CA PRO A 11 13.21 -10.12 1.79
C PRO A 11 13.23 -10.16 3.32
N ASP A 12 14.32 -9.73 3.95
CA ASP A 12 14.41 -9.69 5.41
C ASP A 12 13.52 -8.62 6.04
N ILE A 13 13.31 -7.49 5.34
CA ILE A 13 12.34 -6.47 5.78
C ILE A 13 10.92 -7.02 5.67
N VAL A 14 10.61 -7.77 4.61
CA VAL A 14 9.29 -8.39 4.42
C VAL A 14 9.00 -9.41 5.53
N LYS A 15 9.99 -10.24 5.92
CA LYS A 15 9.86 -11.15 7.07
C LYS A 15 9.56 -10.39 8.35
N ARG A 16 10.28 -9.31 8.62
CA ARG A 16 10.05 -8.46 9.79
C ARG A 16 8.65 -7.85 9.80
N MET A 17 8.16 -7.36 8.66
CA MET A 17 6.78 -6.84 8.56
C MET A 17 5.77 -7.89 9.01
N GLU A 18 5.94 -9.14 8.55
CA GLU A 18 5.06 -10.24 8.93
C GLU A 18 5.18 -10.61 10.41
N GLU A 19 6.42 -10.68 10.94
CA GLU A 19 6.70 -11.01 12.34
C GLU A 19 6.22 -9.93 13.31
N GLU A 20 6.26 -8.66 12.89
CA GLU A 20 5.79 -7.52 13.65
C GLU A 20 4.26 -7.29 13.51
N GLY A 21 3.56 -8.13 12.76
CA GLY A 21 2.10 -8.13 12.66
C GLY A 21 1.51 -7.12 11.67
N HIS A 22 2.31 -6.62 10.73
CA HIS A 22 1.83 -5.75 9.68
C HIS A 22 1.04 -6.52 8.62
N ALA A 23 -0.06 -5.95 8.13
CA ALA A 23 -0.79 -6.49 6.99
C ALA A 23 -0.03 -6.16 5.69
N VAL A 24 0.55 -7.17 5.04
CA VAL A 24 1.31 -7.01 3.80
C VAL A 24 0.43 -7.33 2.60
N GLY A 25 -0.03 -6.30 1.89
CA GLY A 25 -0.91 -6.42 0.71
C GLY A 25 -0.15 -6.39 -0.62
N ASN A 26 -0.85 -6.77 -1.68
CA ASN A 26 -0.36 -6.92 -3.04
C ASN A 26 -0.40 -5.61 -3.82
N HIS A 27 0.70 -5.23 -4.49
CA HIS A 27 0.78 -4.06 -5.35
C HIS A 27 1.28 -4.39 -6.77
N THR A 28 1.04 -5.60 -7.23
CA THR A 28 1.51 -6.20 -8.49
C THR A 28 3.02 -6.46 -8.55
N TYR A 29 3.44 -7.32 -9.48
CA TYR A 29 4.85 -7.68 -9.58
C TYR A 29 5.68 -6.57 -10.23
N HIS A 30 5.24 -6.08 -11.41
CA HIS A 30 5.98 -5.10 -12.23
C HIS A 30 5.46 -3.66 -12.10
N HIS A 31 4.42 -3.41 -11.29
CA HIS A 31 3.77 -2.11 -11.15
C HIS A 31 3.27 -1.52 -12.49
N PRO A 32 2.62 -2.30 -13.36
CA PRO A 32 2.11 -1.79 -14.64
C PRO A 32 0.84 -0.96 -14.45
N ASP A 33 0.41 -0.27 -15.51
CA ASP A 33 -0.94 0.28 -15.58
C ASP A 33 -1.95 -0.87 -15.73
N MET A 34 -2.47 -1.35 -14.62
CA MET A 34 -3.40 -2.49 -14.59
C MET A 34 -4.72 -2.18 -15.33
N SER A 35 -5.11 -0.91 -15.45
CA SER A 35 -6.35 -0.53 -16.14
C SER A 35 -6.32 -0.86 -17.64
N SER A 36 -5.13 -1.02 -18.21
CA SER A 36 -4.94 -1.43 -19.61
C SER A 36 -5.01 -2.94 -19.83
N ILE A 37 -4.98 -3.74 -18.76
CA ILE A 37 -5.02 -5.20 -18.83
C ILE A 37 -6.48 -5.66 -18.94
N SER A 38 -6.82 -6.28 -20.07
CA SER A 38 -8.19 -6.74 -20.35
C SER A 38 -8.41 -8.23 -20.10
N GLU A 39 -7.34 -9.02 -19.97
CA GLU A 39 -7.44 -10.47 -19.81
C GLU A 39 -7.17 -10.89 -18.36
N LEU A 40 -8.08 -11.70 -17.79
CA LEU A 40 -7.98 -12.19 -16.41
C LEU A 40 -6.64 -12.91 -16.15
N VAL A 41 -6.19 -13.73 -17.08
CA VAL A 41 -4.92 -14.48 -16.94
C VAL A 41 -3.73 -13.55 -16.77
N SER A 42 -3.68 -12.45 -17.54
CA SER A 42 -2.61 -11.46 -17.43
C SER A 42 -2.68 -10.65 -16.13
N PHE A 43 -3.90 -10.30 -15.71
CA PHE A 43 -4.14 -9.63 -14.44
C PHE A 43 -3.74 -10.54 -13.27
N GLN A 44 -4.21 -11.77 -13.28
CA GLN A 44 -3.93 -12.77 -12.25
C GLN A 44 -2.42 -13.04 -12.13
N LYS A 45 -1.69 -13.12 -13.25
CA LYS A 45 -0.25 -13.33 -13.21
C LYS A 45 0.49 -12.26 -12.42
N GLU A 46 0.17 -10.99 -12.61
CA GLU A 46 0.77 -9.88 -11.85
C GLU A 46 0.51 -9.98 -10.34
N ILE A 47 -0.64 -10.51 -9.98
CA ILE A 47 -1.06 -10.71 -8.58
C ILE A 47 -0.41 -11.97 -7.98
N ASP A 48 -0.48 -13.11 -8.69
CA ASP A 48 -0.02 -14.40 -8.19
C ASP A 48 1.50 -14.47 -8.08
N ASP A 49 2.25 -13.81 -8.97
CA ASP A 49 3.71 -13.75 -8.90
C ASP A 49 4.18 -13.08 -7.58
N VAL A 50 3.50 -12.01 -7.14
CA VAL A 50 3.78 -11.37 -5.84
C VAL A 50 3.40 -12.28 -4.68
N ALA A 51 2.21 -12.87 -4.71
CA ALA A 51 1.73 -13.73 -3.63
C ALA A 51 2.63 -14.97 -3.46
N SER A 52 3.06 -15.58 -4.57
CA SER A 52 3.96 -16.74 -4.57
C SER A 52 5.35 -16.39 -4.03
N LEU A 53 5.89 -15.25 -4.45
CA LEU A 53 7.20 -14.80 -3.96
C LEU A 53 7.13 -14.46 -2.45
N TYR A 54 6.07 -13.77 -2.02
CA TYR A 54 5.84 -13.49 -0.59
C TYR A 54 5.78 -14.80 0.24
N GLN A 55 5.02 -15.79 -0.23
CA GLN A 55 4.92 -17.08 0.44
C GLN A 55 6.28 -17.80 0.50
N SER A 56 7.08 -17.71 -0.55
CA SER A 56 8.43 -18.30 -0.56
C SER A 56 9.38 -17.66 0.46
N ILE A 57 9.20 -16.34 0.73
CA ILE A 57 10.01 -15.57 1.67
C ILE A 57 9.57 -15.81 3.11
N THR A 58 8.25 -15.75 3.37
CA THR A 58 7.68 -15.72 4.73
C THR A 58 7.17 -17.09 5.21
N GLY A 59 6.93 -18.02 4.30
CA GLY A 59 6.25 -19.29 4.57
C GLY A 59 4.73 -19.16 4.81
N LYS A 60 4.15 -17.95 4.64
CA LYS A 60 2.75 -17.68 4.88
C LYS A 60 2.05 -17.24 3.60
N GLU A 61 0.73 -17.44 3.53
CA GLU A 61 -0.09 -16.89 2.46
C GLU A 61 -0.24 -15.37 2.62
N MET A 62 -0.16 -14.65 1.49
CA MET A 62 -0.39 -13.21 1.48
C MET A 62 -1.86 -12.89 1.70
N ILE A 63 -2.15 -11.90 2.54
CA ILE A 63 -3.52 -11.41 2.72
C ILE A 63 -4.08 -10.89 1.38
N LYS A 64 -5.36 -11.14 1.14
CA LYS A 64 -6.04 -10.77 -0.11
C LYS A 64 -6.39 -9.27 -0.19
N TYR A 65 -5.41 -8.41 0.06
CA TYR A 65 -5.50 -6.97 -0.10
C TYR A 65 -4.73 -6.54 -1.34
N TYR A 66 -5.38 -5.75 -2.17
CA TYR A 66 -4.81 -5.26 -3.42
C TYR A 66 -4.89 -3.74 -3.50
N ARG A 67 -3.82 -3.10 -3.93
CA ARG A 67 -3.82 -1.67 -4.27
C ARG A 67 -3.39 -1.51 -5.72
N PRO A 68 -4.24 -0.92 -6.59
CA PRO A 68 -3.88 -0.69 -7.99
C PRO A 68 -2.67 0.24 -8.11
N PRO A 69 -1.67 -0.11 -8.96
CA PRO A 69 -0.58 0.80 -9.30
C PRO A 69 -1.10 2.15 -9.79
N GLN A 70 -0.48 3.23 -9.31
CA GLN A 70 -0.82 4.62 -9.65
C GLN A 70 -2.28 5.02 -9.31
N GLY A 71 -3.05 4.19 -8.62
CA GLY A 71 -4.48 4.39 -8.41
C GLY A 71 -5.32 4.27 -9.68
N LYS A 72 -4.75 3.76 -10.78
CA LYS A 72 -5.47 3.55 -12.04
C LYS A 72 -6.26 2.25 -12.01
N TYR A 73 -7.51 2.33 -12.47
CA TYR A 73 -8.39 1.18 -12.53
C TYR A 73 -9.37 1.26 -13.69
N SER A 74 -9.98 0.15 -14.01
CA SER A 74 -11.20 0.04 -14.82
C SER A 74 -12.22 -0.80 -14.06
N THR A 75 -13.50 -0.70 -14.39
CA THR A 75 -14.54 -1.55 -13.80
C THR A 75 -14.17 -3.03 -13.95
N LYS A 76 -13.70 -3.42 -15.14
CA LYS A 76 -13.26 -4.80 -15.41
C LYS A 76 -12.13 -5.26 -14.49
N ASN A 77 -11.16 -4.40 -14.20
CA ASN A 77 -10.07 -4.76 -13.28
C ASN A 77 -10.53 -4.93 -11.83
N LEU A 78 -11.46 -4.11 -11.38
CA LEU A 78 -12.06 -4.26 -10.04
C LEU A 78 -12.85 -5.57 -9.94
N GLU A 79 -13.59 -5.95 -11.00
CA GLU A 79 -14.28 -7.23 -11.09
C GLU A 79 -13.29 -8.40 -11.06
N MET A 80 -12.19 -8.32 -11.82
CA MET A 80 -11.12 -9.34 -11.81
C MET A 80 -10.50 -9.50 -10.43
N ALA A 81 -10.16 -8.39 -9.74
CA ALA A 81 -9.63 -8.44 -8.38
C ALA A 81 -10.61 -9.12 -7.42
N LYS A 82 -11.91 -8.78 -7.52
CA LYS A 82 -12.97 -9.38 -6.73
C LYS A 82 -13.14 -10.88 -7.03
N GLU A 83 -13.10 -11.29 -8.31
CA GLU A 83 -13.17 -12.69 -8.73
C GLU A 83 -12.02 -13.53 -8.13
N LEU A 84 -10.82 -12.95 -8.03
CA LEU A 84 -9.66 -13.56 -7.38
C LEU A 84 -9.70 -13.49 -5.84
N GLY A 85 -10.77 -12.93 -5.27
CA GLY A 85 -11.00 -12.82 -3.83
C GLY A 85 -10.26 -11.66 -3.16
N TYR A 86 -9.76 -10.69 -3.92
CA TYR A 86 -9.06 -9.54 -3.37
C TYR A 86 -10.00 -8.40 -3.01
N HIS A 87 -9.75 -7.78 -1.85
CA HIS A 87 -10.30 -6.48 -1.48
C HIS A 87 -9.39 -5.38 -2.04
N THR A 88 -9.98 -4.49 -2.86
CA THR A 88 -9.24 -3.40 -3.49
C THR A 88 -9.27 -2.15 -2.63
N PHE A 89 -8.10 -1.62 -2.29
CA PHE A 89 -7.95 -0.39 -1.53
C PHE A 89 -7.37 0.74 -2.37
N PHE A 90 -7.96 1.91 -2.23
CA PHE A 90 -7.44 3.19 -2.70
C PHE A 90 -7.02 4.03 -1.48
N TRP A 91 -6.84 5.33 -1.67
CA TRP A 91 -6.48 6.26 -0.62
C TRP A 91 -7.23 7.58 -0.80
N SER A 92 -7.37 8.33 0.29
CA SER A 92 -7.98 9.66 0.29
C SER A 92 -6.99 10.77 0.63
N LEU A 93 -5.82 10.42 1.15
CA LEU A 93 -4.74 11.35 1.45
C LEU A 93 -3.41 10.79 0.97
N ALA A 94 -2.73 11.54 0.12
CA ALA A 94 -1.36 11.31 -0.33
C ALA A 94 -0.71 12.64 -0.70
N TYR A 95 0.61 12.64 -0.86
CA TYR A 95 1.35 13.77 -1.39
C TYR A 95 2.52 13.25 -2.24
N VAL A 96 3.22 14.15 -2.93
CA VAL A 96 4.35 13.76 -3.79
C VAL A 96 5.56 13.48 -2.91
N ASP A 97 5.81 12.20 -2.63
CA ASP A 97 6.87 11.69 -1.75
C ASP A 97 7.74 10.61 -2.40
N TRP A 98 7.42 10.21 -3.65
CA TRP A 98 8.08 9.10 -4.34
C TRP A 98 9.32 9.48 -5.14
N ASN A 99 9.59 10.78 -5.36
CA ASN A 99 10.77 11.26 -6.06
C ASN A 99 12.00 11.14 -5.15
N VAL A 100 12.83 10.14 -5.35
CA VAL A 100 13.99 9.86 -4.49
C VAL A 100 14.99 11.02 -4.49
N ASP A 101 15.18 11.66 -5.66
CA ASP A 101 16.13 12.75 -5.85
C ASP A 101 15.56 14.15 -5.55
N ASP A 102 14.26 14.25 -5.30
CA ASP A 102 13.55 15.50 -5.01
C ASP A 102 12.55 15.26 -3.87
N GLN A 103 13.10 15.06 -2.67
CA GLN A 103 12.31 14.78 -1.49
C GLN A 103 11.72 16.06 -0.90
N PRO A 104 10.44 16.05 -0.48
CA PRO A 104 9.85 17.17 0.24
C PRO A 104 10.58 17.40 1.56
N THR A 105 10.65 18.65 1.98
CA THR A 105 11.12 18.99 3.32
C THR A 105 10.15 18.50 4.40
N LYS A 106 10.60 18.41 5.65
CA LYS A 106 9.72 18.09 6.79
C LYS A 106 8.51 19.03 6.88
N ASP A 107 8.76 20.34 6.73
CA ASP A 107 7.71 21.35 6.83
C ASP A 107 6.67 21.19 5.72
N GLU A 108 7.09 20.94 4.48
CA GLU A 108 6.19 20.66 3.35
C GLU A 108 5.37 19.37 3.57
N ALA A 109 6.02 18.32 4.09
CA ALA A 109 5.34 17.07 4.42
C ALA A 109 4.27 17.27 5.50
N PHE A 110 4.62 17.95 6.61
CA PHE A 110 3.66 18.27 7.66
C PHE A 110 2.53 19.19 7.18
N ASP A 111 2.85 20.23 6.40
CA ASP A 111 1.81 21.09 5.81
C ASP A 111 0.79 20.25 5.01
N LYS A 112 1.26 19.35 4.15
CA LYS A 112 0.38 18.50 3.33
C LYS A 112 -0.43 17.48 4.14
N LEU A 113 0.21 16.84 5.11
CA LEU A 113 -0.36 15.71 5.83
C LEU A 113 -1.25 16.15 7.00
N LEU A 114 -0.88 17.21 7.74
CA LEU A 114 -1.67 17.69 8.87
C LEU A 114 -2.88 18.53 8.46
N THR A 115 -2.76 19.32 7.37
CA THR A 115 -3.89 20.16 6.93
C THR A 115 -4.97 19.39 6.19
N ARG A 116 -4.62 18.22 5.64
CA ARG A 116 -5.53 17.44 4.79
C ARG A 116 -6.05 16.16 5.45
N ILE A 117 -5.57 15.84 6.67
CA ILE A 117 -6.10 14.69 7.40
C ILE A 117 -7.59 14.88 7.72
N HIS A 118 -8.34 13.81 7.68
CA HIS A 118 -9.78 13.81 7.97
C HIS A 118 -10.20 12.46 8.57
N PRO A 119 -11.34 12.38 9.30
CA PRO A 119 -11.87 11.11 9.79
C PRO A 119 -12.10 10.11 8.66
N GLY A 120 -11.71 8.86 8.87
CA GLY A 120 -11.80 7.79 7.88
C GLY A 120 -10.76 7.88 6.75
N ALA A 121 -9.70 8.69 6.90
CA ALA A 121 -8.65 8.78 5.89
C ALA A 121 -7.90 7.46 5.72
N ILE A 122 -7.75 7.02 4.48
CA ILE A 122 -6.75 6.02 4.09
C ILE A 122 -5.55 6.80 3.57
N VAL A 123 -4.43 6.72 4.28
CA VAL A 123 -3.23 7.50 3.98
C VAL A 123 -2.22 6.67 3.21
N LEU A 124 -1.76 7.18 2.07
CA LEU A 124 -0.69 6.59 1.28
C LEU A 124 0.62 7.34 1.53
N LEU A 125 1.63 6.62 2.02
CA LEU A 125 3.01 7.08 2.17
C LEU A 125 3.95 6.06 1.50
N HIS A 126 4.92 6.53 0.72
CA HIS A 126 5.88 5.64 0.08
C HIS A 126 7.10 5.38 0.98
N SER A 127 7.49 4.12 1.08
CA SER A 127 8.65 3.68 1.86
C SER A 127 10.00 4.09 1.24
N THR A 128 9.99 4.53 -0.01
CA THR A 128 11.17 5.09 -0.70
C THR A 128 11.48 6.52 -0.25
N SER A 129 10.57 7.17 0.46
CA SER A 129 10.75 8.53 0.96
C SER A 129 11.58 8.53 2.25
N LYS A 130 12.78 9.10 2.18
CA LYS A 130 13.57 9.36 3.39
C LYS A 130 12.85 10.31 4.34
N THR A 131 12.19 11.33 3.81
CA THR A 131 11.42 12.30 4.61
C THR A 131 10.32 11.61 5.40
N ASN A 132 9.56 10.69 4.79
CA ASN A 132 8.55 9.91 5.51
C ASN A 132 9.16 9.11 6.66
N GLY A 133 10.30 8.44 6.41
CA GLY A 133 11.00 7.71 7.48
C GLY A 133 11.44 8.62 8.63
N ASP A 134 11.91 9.81 8.33
CA ASP A 134 12.40 10.77 9.33
C ASP A 134 11.27 11.42 10.16
N ILE A 135 10.04 11.51 9.63
CA ILE A 135 8.91 12.20 10.28
C ILE A 135 7.85 11.27 10.84
N LEU A 136 7.86 9.98 10.52
CA LEU A 136 6.70 9.09 10.75
C LEU A 136 6.24 9.08 12.21
N ASP A 137 7.15 8.92 13.15
CA ASP A 137 6.85 8.91 14.58
C ASP A 137 6.19 10.22 15.04
N GLU A 138 6.78 11.35 14.66
CA GLU A 138 6.25 12.68 14.97
C GLU A 138 4.89 12.91 14.29
N LEU A 139 4.71 12.45 13.05
CA LEU A 139 3.46 12.57 12.31
C LEU A 139 2.33 11.81 12.98
N LEU A 140 2.58 10.56 13.38
CA LEU A 140 1.58 9.74 14.07
C LEU A 140 1.19 10.37 15.41
N THR A 141 2.18 10.83 16.20
CA THR A 141 1.93 11.54 17.45
C THR A 141 1.06 12.79 17.24
N LYS A 142 1.36 13.61 16.22
CA LYS A 142 0.55 14.79 15.92
C LYS A 142 -0.89 14.45 15.53
N TRP A 143 -1.11 13.39 14.79
CA TRP A 143 -2.48 12.95 14.48
C TRP A 143 -3.23 12.46 15.73
N GLU A 144 -2.56 11.76 16.65
CA GLU A 144 -3.15 11.40 17.96
C GLU A 144 -3.50 12.64 18.79
N GLU A 145 -2.61 13.63 18.85
CA GLU A 145 -2.87 14.92 19.50
C GLU A 145 -4.05 15.69 18.89
N MET A 146 -4.29 15.51 17.59
CA MET A 146 -5.45 16.06 16.88
C MET A 146 -6.74 15.26 17.12
N GLY A 147 -6.67 14.16 17.88
CA GLY A 147 -7.81 13.32 18.24
C GLY A 147 -8.10 12.17 17.28
N TYR A 148 -7.20 11.85 16.36
CA TYR A 148 -7.33 10.67 15.49
C TYR A 148 -6.85 9.41 16.19
N THR A 149 -7.45 8.29 15.84
CA THR A 149 -7.02 6.94 16.21
C THR A 149 -6.72 6.16 14.94
N PHE A 150 -5.81 5.20 15.04
CA PHE A 150 -5.43 4.34 13.91
C PHE A 150 -6.19 3.02 13.98
N ALA A 151 -6.71 2.60 12.83
CA ALA A 151 -7.40 1.33 12.68
C ALA A 151 -6.81 0.55 11.50
N PRO A 152 -6.76 -0.78 11.57
CA PRO A 152 -6.34 -1.60 10.44
C PRO A 152 -7.39 -1.57 9.31
N LEU A 153 -6.94 -1.76 8.05
CA LEU A 153 -7.84 -1.80 6.90
C LEU A 153 -8.88 -2.94 6.97
N SER A 154 -8.64 -3.98 7.78
CA SER A 154 -9.59 -5.06 8.01
C SER A 154 -10.94 -4.58 8.55
N GLU A 155 -10.97 -3.53 9.36
CA GLU A 155 -12.22 -2.99 9.89
C GLU A 155 -13.16 -2.48 8.78
N LEU A 156 -12.61 -1.98 7.67
CA LEU A 156 -13.42 -1.54 6.52
C LEU A 156 -14.08 -2.69 5.74
N ILE A 157 -13.62 -3.91 5.94
CA ILE A 157 -14.13 -5.10 5.24
C ILE A 157 -15.22 -5.79 6.07
N GLU A 158 -15.10 -5.76 7.39
CA GLU A 158 -16.03 -6.39 8.31
C GLU A 158 -17.40 -5.70 8.37
N GLU A 159 -17.44 -4.41 7.97
CA GLU A 159 -18.67 -3.60 7.93
C GLU A 159 -19.43 -3.66 6.59
N SER A 160 -18.98 -4.43 5.57
CA SER A 160 -19.52 -4.43 4.20
C SER A 160 -20.30 -5.70 3.82
#